data_70ca29f1e269a3b7c9ac855aa12d5706
#
_entry.id   70ca29f1e269a3b7c9ac855aa12d5706
#
_cell.length_a   1.000
_cell.length_b   1.000
_cell.length_c   1.000
_cell.angle_alpha   90.00
_cell.angle_beta   90.00
_cell.angle_gamma   90.00
#
_symmetry.space_group_name_H-M   'P 1'
#
loop_
_entity.id
_entity.type
_entity.pdbx_description
1 polymer ?
#
loop_
_entity_poly.entity_id
_entity_poly.type
_entity_poly.pdbx_seq_one_letter_code
_entity_poly.pdbx_strand_id
1 'polypeptide(L)'
;YKQKIEETLKYGGDQILIQGGHHPELGLKFYTNLFKELKTLYPNVRLHALGPPEIAHICKIDKITYREALLSLKESGMDSLPGAGAEILNDRVRRIISTGKCSGQVWLDVMREAHKLDITTSATMMFGHVETIEERFEHLVWIRDVQSEKPEGTKGFNAFIPWPYMDDGTLLQRVKGINNTVTDDEYIRTLAICRIMLPNINNIQASWLTVGAN
;
A
#
# COMPACT_ATOMS: atom_id res chain seq x y z
N TYR A 1 13.79 2.42 -15.94
CA TYR A 1 12.40 2.89 -15.96
C TYR A 1 11.89 3.06 -17.40
N LYS A 2 12.54 3.85 -18.27
CA LYS A 2 12.06 4.20 -19.63
C LYS A 2 11.60 2.99 -20.42
N GLN A 3 12.43 1.96 -20.57
CA GLN A 3 12.07 0.74 -21.31
C GLN A 3 10.76 0.11 -20.81
N LYS A 4 10.57 0.03 -19.49
CA LYS A 4 9.35 -0.58 -18.91
C LYS A 4 8.12 0.29 -19.11
N ILE A 5 8.26 1.60 -19.10
CA ILE A 5 7.16 2.53 -19.41
C ILE A 5 6.76 2.39 -20.88
N GLU A 6 7.73 2.34 -21.80
CA GLU A 6 7.48 2.18 -23.23
C GLU A 6 6.82 0.84 -23.54
N GLU A 7 7.25 -0.24 -22.90
CA GLU A 7 6.58 -1.54 -22.98
C GLU A 7 5.12 -1.45 -22.48
N THR A 8 4.87 -0.79 -21.33
CA THR A 8 3.53 -0.60 -20.79
C THR A 8 2.62 0.18 -21.73
N LEU A 9 3.11 1.29 -22.26
CA LEU A 9 2.38 2.12 -23.21
C LEU A 9 2.04 1.36 -24.50
N LYS A 10 2.96 0.51 -24.99
CA LYS A 10 2.74 -0.32 -26.18
C LYS A 10 1.55 -1.28 -26.01
N TYR A 11 1.28 -1.72 -24.77
CA TYR A 11 0.14 -2.58 -24.45
C TYR A 11 -1.10 -1.82 -23.96
N GLY A 12 -1.11 -0.48 -24.10
CA GLY A 12 -2.25 0.36 -23.71
C GLY A 12 -2.34 0.67 -22.21
N GLY A 13 -1.30 0.38 -21.44
CA GLY A 13 -1.25 0.76 -20.03
C GLY A 13 -1.00 2.25 -19.86
N ASP A 14 -1.61 2.86 -18.85
CA ASP A 14 -1.55 4.30 -18.56
C ASP A 14 -1.01 4.63 -17.16
N GLN A 15 -0.66 3.61 -16.39
CA GLN A 15 -0.17 3.75 -15.02
C GLN A 15 1.00 2.82 -14.75
N ILE A 16 1.95 3.29 -13.95
CA ILE A 16 3.05 2.48 -13.43
C ILE A 16 3.06 2.46 -11.91
N LEU A 17 3.35 1.30 -11.34
CA LEU A 17 3.59 1.13 -9.92
C LEU A 17 5.10 1.23 -9.66
N ILE A 18 5.52 2.20 -8.83
CA ILE A 18 6.91 2.40 -8.46
C ILE A 18 7.06 2.16 -6.96
N GLN A 19 7.78 1.11 -6.60
CA GLN A 19 8.18 0.81 -5.23
C GLN A 19 9.70 0.56 -5.22
N GLY A 20 10.44 1.12 -4.27
CA GLY A 20 11.90 1.10 -4.26
C GLY A 20 12.51 0.53 -2.98
N GLY A 21 11.70 0.26 -1.95
CA GLY A 21 12.19 -0.14 -0.64
C GLY A 21 12.92 0.98 0.12
N HIS A 22 13.67 0.61 1.16
CA HIS A 22 14.29 1.55 2.11
C HIS A 22 15.78 1.74 1.80
N HIS A 23 16.09 2.48 0.73
CA HIS A 23 17.49 2.79 0.42
C HIS A 23 18.06 3.78 1.44
N PRO A 24 19.23 3.53 2.05
CA PRO A 24 19.73 4.32 3.17
C PRO A 24 20.13 5.76 2.82
N GLU A 25 20.37 6.06 1.54
CA GLU A 25 20.87 7.36 1.08
C GLU A 25 19.90 8.11 0.14
N LEU A 26 18.81 7.45 -0.29
CA LEU A 26 17.86 8.07 -1.22
C LEU A 26 16.72 8.74 -0.46
N GLY A 27 16.87 10.05 -0.22
CA GLY A 27 15.87 10.92 0.39
C GLY A 27 14.88 11.53 -0.61
N LEU A 28 14.08 12.49 -0.16
CA LEU A 28 13.01 13.14 -0.91
C LEU A 28 13.48 13.71 -2.27
N LYS A 29 14.65 14.33 -2.30
CA LYS A 29 15.22 14.95 -3.51
C LYS A 29 15.38 13.95 -4.66
N PHE A 30 15.77 12.71 -4.35
CA PHE A 30 15.90 11.67 -5.38
C PHE A 30 14.54 11.38 -6.04
N TYR A 31 13.51 11.12 -5.24
CA TYR A 31 12.19 10.77 -5.76
C TYR A 31 11.48 11.92 -6.45
N THR A 32 11.60 13.15 -5.95
CA THR A 32 11.03 14.34 -6.61
C THR A 32 11.67 14.61 -7.97
N ASN A 33 12.98 14.44 -8.11
CA ASN A 33 13.68 14.55 -9.38
C ASN A 33 13.25 13.45 -10.36
N LEU A 34 13.19 12.21 -9.88
CA LEU A 34 12.73 11.06 -10.68
C LEU A 34 11.31 11.29 -11.22
N PHE A 35 10.37 11.73 -10.39
CA PHE A 35 8.99 11.95 -10.81
C PHE A 35 8.86 13.10 -11.80
N LYS A 36 9.58 14.21 -11.59
CA LYS A 36 9.65 15.32 -12.55
C LYS A 36 10.20 14.87 -13.90
N GLU A 37 11.29 14.09 -13.92
CA GLU A 37 11.85 13.54 -15.16
C GLU A 37 10.84 12.61 -15.86
N LEU A 38 10.20 11.71 -15.14
CA LEU A 38 9.21 10.80 -15.70
C LEU A 38 8.00 11.56 -16.26
N LYS A 39 7.49 12.55 -15.55
CA LYS A 39 6.38 13.38 -16.03
C LYS A 39 6.76 14.26 -17.23
N THR A 40 8.01 14.70 -17.32
CA THR A 40 8.51 15.43 -18.48
C THR A 40 8.53 14.54 -19.73
N LEU A 41 8.97 13.29 -19.58
CA LEU A 41 9.09 12.34 -20.70
C LEU A 41 7.74 11.69 -21.05
N TYR A 42 6.91 11.45 -20.05
CA TYR A 42 5.64 10.69 -20.18
C TYR A 42 4.51 11.39 -19.40
N PRO A 43 4.06 12.58 -19.85
CA PRO A 43 3.13 13.41 -19.09
C PRO A 43 1.79 12.74 -18.76
N ASN A 44 1.34 11.82 -19.61
CA ASN A 44 0.06 11.12 -19.47
C ASN A 44 0.14 9.84 -18.62
N VAL A 45 1.35 9.37 -18.28
CA VAL A 45 1.51 8.18 -17.43
C VAL A 45 1.28 8.56 -15.98
N ARG A 46 0.39 7.83 -15.33
CA ARG A 46 0.11 8.00 -13.90
C ARG A 46 1.16 7.29 -13.07
N LEU A 47 1.69 8.01 -12.07
CA LEU A 47 2.66 7.50 -11.11
C LEU A 47 1.93 7.07 -9.82
N HIS A 48 1.71 5.76 -9.65
CA HIS A 48 1.26 5.14 -8.41
C HIS A 48 2.51 4.71 -7.66
N ALA A 49 2.95 5.52 -6.69
CA ALA A 49 4.34 5.40 -6.24
C ALA A 49 4.48 5.49 -4.73
N LEU A 50 5.48 4.79 -4.22
CA LEU A 50 5.89 4.69 -2.83
C LEU A 50 4.77 4.21 -1.92
N GLY A 51 5.10 3.46 -0.89
CA GLY A 51 4.16 3.08 0.17
C GLY A 51 4.40 3.85 1.45
N PRO A 52 3.50 3.79 2.44
CA PRO A 52 3.71 4.43 3.73
C PRO A 52 5.03 4.09 4.41
N PRO A 53 5.56 2.85 4.38
CA PRO A 53 6.89 2.55 4.91
C PRO A 53 8.00 3.34 4.22
N GLU A 54 7.92 3.53 2.91
CA GLU A 54 8.91 4.31 2.14
C GLU A 54 8.80 5.80 2.45
N ILE A 55 7.60 6.34 2.57
CA ILE A 55 7.37 7.73 3.01
C ILE A 55 7.95 7.95 4.42
N ALA A 56 7.66 7.05 5.36
CA ALA A 56 8.21 7.14 6.72
C ALA A 56 9.75 7.07 6.72
N HIS A 57 10.33 6.24 5.86
CA HIS A 57 11.78 6.12 5.72
C HIS A 57 12.41 7.41 5.16
N ILE A 58 11.85 7.98 4.09
CA ILE A 58 12.27 9.27 3.51
C ILE A 58 12.22 10.37 4.56
N CYS A 59 11.10 10.48 5.28
CA CYS A 59 10.94 11.47 6.32
C CYS A 59 11.97 11.36 7.45
N LYS A 60 12.35 10.13 7.81
CA LYS A 60 13.41 9.86 8.80
C LYS A 60 14.79 10.30 8.30
N ILE A 61 15.13 10.04 7.02
CA ILE A 61 16.41 10.45 6.41
C ILE A 61 16.50 11.97 6.37
N ASP A 62 15.49 12.64 5.82
CA ASP A 62 15.54 14.08 5.55
C ASP A 62 15.07 14.93 6.74
N LYS A 63 14.61 14.28 7.83
CA LYS A 63 14.11 14.93 9.06
C LYS A 63 12.95 15.91 8.77
N ILE A 64 12.01 15.49 7.95
CA ILE A 64 10.82 16.24 7.54
C ILE A 64 9.55 15.53 7.97
N THR A 65 8.43 16.24 7.95
CA THR A 65 7.11 15.68 8.24
C THR A 65 6.54 14.88 7.07
N TYR A 66 5.58 13.99 7.32
CA TYR A 66 4.86 13.26 6.27
C TYR A 66 4.16 14.21 5.30
N ARG A 67 3.60 15.31 5.83
CA ARG A 67 2.94 16.33 5.03
C ARG A 67 3.89 17.00 4.04
N GLU A 68 5.07 17.41 4.48
CA GLU A 68 6.09 18.04 3.63
C GLU A 68 6.56 17.08 2.53
N ALA A 69 6.82 15.82 2.89
CA ALA A 69 7.23 14.80 1.92
C ALA A 69 6.13 14.54 0.88
N LEU A 70 4.90 14.28 1.32
CA LEU A 70 3.77 13.96 0.45
C LEU A 70 3.40 15.14 -0.48
N LEU A 71 3.42 16.37 0.03
CA LEU A 71 3.16 17.57 -0.77
C LEU A 71 4.21 17.71 -1.87
N SER A 72 5.50 17.63 -1.52
CA SER A 72 6.60 17.73 -2.49
C SER A 72 6.56 16.63 -3.56
N LEU A 73 6.19 15.40 -3.18
CA LEU A 73 6.04 14.29 -4.12
C LEU A 73 4.84 14.50 -5.06
N LYS A 74 3.69 14.96 -4.52
CA LYS A 74 2.51 15.31 -5.31
C LYS A 74 2.83 16.42 -6.33
N GLU A 75 3.47 17.51 -5.91
CA GLU A 75 3.90 18.61 -6.77
C GLU A 75 4.93 18.17 -7.83
N SER A 76 5.66 17.10 -7.57
CA SER A 76 6.62 16.52 -8.50
C SER A 76 6.01 15.51 -9.47
N GLY A 77 4.71 15.23 -9.36
CA GLY A 77 3.96 14.39 -10.29
C GLY A 77 3.52 13.03 -9.77
N MET A 78 3.60 12.75 -8.47
CA MET A 78 2.99 11.57 -7.89
C MET A 78 1.45 11.70 -7.94
N ASP A 79 0.78 10.78 -8.64
CA ASP A 79 -0.67 10.82 -8.82
C ASP A 79 -1.43 10.09 -7.71
N SER A 80 -0.85 9.04 -7.12
CA SER A 80 -1.47 8.24 -6.08
C SER A 80 -0.45 7.46 -5.25
N LEU A 81 -0.85 7.04 -4.05
CA LEU A 81 -0.03 6.30 -3.10
C LEU A 81 -0.60 4.89 -2.86
N PRO A 82 0.14 3.81 -3.16
CA PRO A 82 -0.29 2.45 -2.88
C PRO A 82 -0.34 2.13 -1.39
N GLY A 83 -1.25 1.25 -0.99
CA GLY A 83 -1.36 0.74 0.38
C GLY A 83 -0.31 -0.30 0.77
N ALA A 84 0.83 -0.28 0.09
CA ALA A 84 1.90 -1.25 0.28
C ALA A 84 2.42 -1.27 1.73
N GLY A 85 2.83 -2.46 2.17
CA GLY A 85 3.43 -2.66 3.48
C GLY A 85 2.46 -2.60 4.66
N ALA A 86 1.14 -2.61 4.42
CA ALA A 86 0.14 -2.73 5.48
C ALA A 86 0.19 -4.12 6.13
N GLU A 87 0.22 -5.16 5.33
CA GLU A 87 0.12 -6.57 5.73
C GLU A 87 -1.04 -6.78 6.71
N ILE A 88 -0.78 -6.92 8.00
CA ILE A 88 -1.70 -6.70 9.12
C ILE A 88 -1.13 -5.55 9.96
N LEU A 89 -1.96 -4.55 10.28
CA LEU A 89 -1.50 -3.33 10.96
C LEU A 89 -1.24 -3.53 12.46
N ASN A 90 -1.65 -4.65 13.03
CA ASN A 90 -1.33 -4.99 14.42
C ASN A 90 0.18 -5.21 14.59
N ASP A 91 0.79 -4.49 15.54
CA ASP A 91 2.25 -4.47 15.72
C ASP A 91 2.82 -5.81 16.25
N ARG A 92 2.01 -6.67 16.90
CA ARG A 92 2.44 -8.03 17.23
C ARG A 92 2.76 -8.81 15.96
N VAL A 93 1.84 -8.78 15.01
CA VAL A 93 1.99 -9.45 13.71
C VAL A 93 3.16 -8.84 12.93
N ARG A 94 3.22 -7.51 12.85
CA ARG A 94 4.27 -6.78 12.11
C ARG A 94 5.67 -7.11 12.60
N ARG A 95 5.87 -7.27 13.90
CA ARG A 95 7.17 -7.68 14.47
C ARG A 95 7.61 -9.07 14.02
N ILE A 96 6.69 -9.94 13.61
CA ILE A 96 7.00 -11.30 13.13
C ILE A 96 7.27 -11.31 11.63
N ILE A 97 6.37 -10.72 10.83
CA ILE A 97 6.40 -10.87 9.37
C ILE A 97 6.99 -9.66 8.62
N SER A 98 7.15 -8.53 9.27
CA SER A 98 7.52 -7.24 8.63
C SER A 98 8.56 -6.46 9.42
N THR A 99 9.51 -7.17 10.06
CA THR A 99 10.63 -6.52 10.76
C THR A 99 11.35 -5.56 9.82
N GLY A 100 11.51 -4.31 10.20
CA GLY A 100 12.10 -3.25 9.36
C GLY A 100 11.11 -2.38 8.62
N LYS A 101 9.81 -2.71 8.59
CA LYS A 101 8.76 -1.79 8.17
C LYS A 101 8.29 -0.92 9.36
N CYS A 102 7.65 0.20 9.06
CA CYS A 102 7.08 1.08 10.08
C CYS A 102 5.96 0.38 10.90
N SER A 103 5.62 0.92 12.08
CA SER A 103 4.49 0.45 12.87
C SER A 103 3.16 0.64 12.15
N GLY A 104 2.10 -0.07 12.62
CA GLY A 104 0.75 0.11 12.10
C GLY A 104 0.26 1.56 12.24
N GLN A 105 0.54 2.18 13.39
CA GLN A 105 0.16 3.58 13.62
C GLN A 105 0.84 4.54 12.64
N VAL A 106 2.15 4.39 12.38
CA VAL A 106 2.88 5.20 11.40
C VAL A 106 2.30 5.04 10.00
N TRP A 107 1.94 3.80 9.62
CA TRP A 107 1.29 3.55 8.33
C TRP A 107 -0.03 4.32 8.21
N LEU A 108 -0.88 4.28 9.23
CA LEU A 108 -2.16 5.00 9.28
C LEU A 108 -1.97 6.51 9.25
N ASP A 109 -0.97 7.04 9.96
CA ASP A 109 -0.70 8.48 10.02
C ASP A 109 -0.23 9.03 8.66
N VAL A 110 0.59 8.28 7.91
CA VAL A 110 0.96 8.63 6.54
C VAL A 110 -0.28 8.68 5.64
N MET A 111 -1.20 7.71 5.76
CA MET A 111 -2.44 7.69 4.97
C MET A 111 -3.37 8.85 5.33
N ARG A 112 -3.51 9.19 6.62
CA ARG A 112 -4.27 10.38 7.05
C ARG A 112 -3.75 11.66 6.41
N GLU A 113 -2.42 11.85 6.40
CA GLU A 113 -1.82 13.03 5.76
C GLU A 113 -2.00 13.01 4.24
N ALA A 114 -1.91 11.85 3.59
CA ALA A 114 -2.20 11.72 2.17
C ALA A 114 -3.65 12.11 1.84
N HIS A 115 -4.62 11.68 2.64
CA HIS A 115 -6.04 12.03 2.47
C HIS A 115 -6.30 13.53 2.67
N LYS A 116 -5.67 14.17 3.65
CA LYS A 116 -5.75 15.62 3.86
C LYS A 116 -5.18 16.43 2.69
N LEU A 117 -4.27 15.85 1.93
CA LEU A 117 -3.69 16.43 0.72
C LEU A 117 -4.44 16.05 -0.57
N ASP A 118 -5.59 15.35 -0.46
CA ASP A 118 -6.32 14.77 -1.58
C ASP A 118 -5.43 13.97 -2.53
N ILE A 119 -4.58 13.10 -1.94
CA ILE A 119 -3.84 12.08 -2.67
C ILE A 119 -4.68 10.81 -2.63
N THR A 120 -5.05 10.30 -3.80
CA THR A 120 -5.75 9.02 -3.91
C THR A 120 -4.86 7.89 -3.41
N THR A 121 -5.41 7.01 -2.57
CA THR A 121 -4.66 5.90 -1.99
C THR A 121 -5.39 4.57 -2.22
N SER A 122 -4.71 3.47 -1.95
CA SER A 122 -5.33 2.16 -1.74
C SER A 122 -4.99 1.65 -0.34
N ALA A 123 -5.71 0.63 0.12
CA ALA A 123 -5.37 -0.09 1.33
C ALA A 123 -5.30 -1.58 1.02
N THR A 124 -4.50 -2.31 1.79
CA THR A 124 -4.21 -3.72 1.53
C THR A 124 -4.21 -4.51 2.83
N MET A 125 -4.49 -5.81 2.75
CA MET A 125 -4.34 -6.76 3.85
C MET A 125 -3.72 -8.05 3.31
N MET A 126 -2.65 -8.54 3.93
CA MET A 126 -2.15 -9.88 3.71
C MET A 126 -2.54 -10.74 4.89
N PHE A 127 -3.24 -11.84 4.65
CA PHE A 127 -3.81 -12.67 5.71
C PHE A 127 -3.53 -14.16 5.50
N GLY A 128 -3.76 -14.98 6.52
CA GLY A 128 -3.56 -16.43 6.47
C GLY A 128 -2.15 -16.85 6.89
N HIS A 129 -1.51 -16.13 7.82
CA HIS A 129 -0.19 -16.46 8.35
C HIS A 129 -0.18 -16.62 9.88
N VAL A 130 0.08 -15.57 10.68
CA VAL A 130 0.22 -15.65 12.15
C VAL A 130 -0.80 -14.77 12.90
N GLU A 131 -1.57 -14.03 12.17
CA GLU A 131 -2.63 -13.18 12.72
C GLU A 131 -3.80 -14.01 13.25
N THR A 132 -4.51 -13.45 14.22
CA THR A 132 -5.81 -13.98 14.65
C THR A 132 -6.94 -13.35 13.81
N ILE A 133 -8.13 -13.91 13.91
CA ILE A 133 -9.33 -13.36 13.27
C ILE A 133 -9.62 -11.96 13.83
N GLU A 134 -9.46 -11.75 15.12
CA GLU A 134 -9.64 -10.45 15.78
C GLU A 134 -8.68 -9.40 15.23
N GLU A 135 -7.42 -9.76 14.97
CA GLU A 135 -6.43 -8.86 14.38
C GLU A 135 -6.75 -8.51 12.92
N ARG A 136 -7.39 -9.42 12.16
CA ARG A 136 -7.95 -9.07 10.83
C ARG A 136 -9.07 -8.05 10.96
N PHE A 137 -10.01 -8.24 11.90
CA PHE A 137 -11.10 -7.28 12.13
C PHE A 137 -10.58 -5.93 12.62
N GLU A 138 -9.63 -5.91 13.54
CA GLU A 138 -8.98 -4.69 14.02
C GLU A 138 -8.34 -3.90 12.86
N HIS A 139 -7.64 -4.59 11.96
CA HIS A 139 -7.09 -3.99 10.74
C HIS A 139 -8.18 -3.32 9.89
N LEU A 140 -9.30 -4.02 9.64
CA LEU A 140 -10.42 -3.47 8.86
C LEU A 140 -11.07 -2.26 9.56
N VAL A 141 -11.22 -2.30 10.88
CA VAL A 141 -11.72 -1.16 11.67
C VAL A 141 -10.83 0.06 11.49
N TRP A 142 -9.52 -0.08 11.64
CA TRP A 142 -8.57 1.04 11.50
C TRP A 142 -8.58 1.62 10.07
N ILE A 143 -8.67 0.79 9.04
CA ILE A 143 -8.80 1.25 7.65
C ILE A 143 -10.12 2.03 7.45
N ARG A 144 -11.24 1.50 7.96
CA ARG A 144 -12.55 2.15 7.90
C ARG A 144 -12.54 3.51 8.59
N ASP A 145 -11.92 3.58 9.76
CA ASP A 145 -11.87 4.79 10.58
C ASP A 145 -11.03 5.88 9.88
N VAL A 146 -9.85 5.54 9.35
CA VAL A 146 -9.04 6.48 8.55
C VAL A 146 -9.79 6.97 7.31
N GLN A 147 -10.56 6.10 6.66
CA GLN A 147 -11.41 6.52 5.53
C GLN A 147 -12.51 7.48 5.98
N SER A 148 -13.07 7.30 7.17
CA SER A 148 -14.11 8.17 7.71
C SER A 148 -13.57 9.54 8.17
N GLU A 149 -12.29 9.61 8.55
CA GLU A 149 -11.61 10.85 8.97
C GLU A 149 -11.20 11.75 7.79
N LYS A 150 -11.25 11.25 6.55
CA LYS A 150 -10.81 12.03 5.38
C LYS A 150 -11.65 13.31 5.22
N PRO A 151 -11.06 14.42 4.73
CA PRO A 151 -11.81 15.61 4.42
C PRO A 151 -12.95 15.34 3.43
N GLU A 152 -14.04 16.06 3.58
CA GLU A 152 -15.17 15.98 2.66
C GLU A 152 -14.71 16.32 1.22
N GLY A 153 -15.23 15.59 0.24
CA GLY A 153 -14.86 15.76 -1.17
C GLY A 153 -13.56 15.05 -1.59
N THR A 154 -12.70 14.61 -0.66
CA THR A 154 -11.49 13.86 -1.01
C THR A 154 -11.78 12.39 -1.26
N LYS A 155 -10.92 11.73 -2.08
CA LYS A 155 -11.13 10.32 -2.46
C LYS A 155 -10.73 9.35 -1.33
N GLY A 156 -9.61 9.62 -0.64
CA GLY A 156 -9.07 8.69 0.35
C GLY A 156 -8.68 7.34 -0.26
N PHE A 157 -9.04 6.24 0.41
CA PHE A 157 -8.86 4.90 -0.14
C PHE A 157 -9.85 4.64 -1.28
N ASN A 158 -9.34 4.52 -2.50
CA ASN A 158 -10.15 4.20 -3.68
C ASN A 158 -10.46 2.70 -3.77
N ALA A 159 -9.57 1.86 -3.25
CA ALA A 159 -9.73 0.41 -3.23
C ALA A 159 -9.12 -0.21 -1.97
N PHE A 160 -9.69 -1.34 -1.55
CA PHE A 160 -9.11 -2.24 -0.56
C PHE A 160 -8.83 -3.59 -1.23
N ILE A 161 -7.61 -4.12 -1.06
CA ILE A 161 -7.15 -5.34 -1.72
C ILE A 161 -6.66 -6.34 -0.66
N PRO A 162 -7.45 -7.33 -0.25
CA PRO A 162 -6.96 -8.45 0.55
C PRO A 162 -6.35 -9.53 -0.34
N TRP A 163 -5.23 -10.11 0.09
CA TRP A 163 -4.61 -11.27 -0.54
C TRP A 163 -4.13 -12.29 0.49
N PRO A 164 -4.15 -13.59 0.15
CA PRO A 164 -3.61 -14.61 1.01
C PRO A 164 -2.08 -14.56 1.06
N TYR A 165 -1.52 -14.93 2.20
CA TYR A 165 -0.07 -15.12 2.32
C TYR A 165 0.38 -16.26 1.41
N MET A 166 1.34 -15.97 0.53
CA MET A 166 1.97 -16.95 -0.35
C MET A 166 3.30 -17.36 0.27
N ASP A 167 3.36 -18.58 0.81
CA ASP A 167 4.50 -19.05 1.60
C ASP A 167 5.63 -19.68 0.76
N ASP A 168 5.35 -20.16 -0.44
CA ASP A 168 6.30 -20.86 -1.27
C ASP A 168 7.56 -20.04 -1.55
N GLY A 169 8.71 -20.62 -1.22
CA GLY A 169 10.02 -20.01 -1.41
C GLY A 169 10.36 -18.83 -0.49
N THR A 170 9.49 -18.48 0.48
CA THR A 170 9.75 -17.36 1.40
C THR A 170 10.62 -17.77 2.60
N LEU A 171 11.36 -16.81 3.18
CA LEU A 171 12.09 -17.05 4.42
C LEU A 171 11.15 -17.34 5.60
N LEU A 172 9.95 -16.76 5.60
CA LEU A 172 8.94 -16.97 6.63
C LEU A 172 8.44 -18.41 6.69
N GLN A 173 8.44 -19.15 5.58
CA GLN A 173 8.13 -20.57 5.54
C GLN A 173 9.00 -21.40 6.49
N ARG A 174 10.22 -20.93 6.80
CA ARG A 174 11.16 -21.58 7.73
C ARG A 174 10.81 -21.33 9.20
N VAL A 175 9.93 -20.39 9.47
CA VAL A 175 9.50 -20.07 10.84
C VAL A 175 8.36 -21.01 11.23
N LYS A 176 8.57 -21.78 12.30
CA LYS A 176 7.55 -22.74 12.78
C LYS A 176 6.22 -22.04 13.07
N GLY A 177 5.15 -22.58 12.50
CA GLY A 177 3.78 -22.08 12.69
C GLY A 177 3.37 -20.97 11.71
N ILE A 178 4.21 -20.63 10.72
CA ILE A 178 3.85 -19.73 9.64
C ILE A 178 3.68 -20.54 8.36
N ASN A 179 2.44 -20.75 7.95
CA ASN A 179 2.08 -21.44 6.71
C ASN A 179 0.89 -20.71 6.09
N ASN A 180 0.74 -20.79 4.78
CA ASN A 180 -0.50 -20.39 4.14
C ASN A 180 -1.61 -21.39 4.57
N THR A 181 -2.64 -20.85 5.20
CA THR A 181 -3.80 -21.64 5.68
C THR A 181 -5.08 -21.27 4.94
N VAL A 182 -5.03 -20.39 3.96
CA VAL A 182 -6.20 -19.84 3.27
C VAL A 182 -6.68 -20.82 2.20
N THR A 183 -7.93 -21.28 2.35
CA THR A 183 -8.66 -22.00 1.30
C THR A 183 -9.42 -21.01 0.40
N ASP A 184 -9.87 -21.46 -0.79
CA ASP A 184 -10.68 -20.64 -1.70
C ASP A 184 -11.95 -20.12 -1.01
N ASP A 185 -12.63 -20.98 -0.25
CA ASP A 185 -13.81 -20.61 0.53
C ASP A 185 -13.51 -19.54 1.58
N GLU A 186 -12.37 -19.63 2.26
CA GLU A 186 -11.95 -18.62 3.23
C GLU A 186 -11.61 -17.30 2.54
N TYR A 187 -10.98 -17.36 1.37
CA TYR A 187 -10.68 -16.16 0.59
C TYR A 187 -11.96 -15.43 0.19
N ILE A 188 -12.93 -16.13 -0.41
CA ILE A 188 -14.22 -15.55 -0.82
C ILE A 188 -14.98 -14.99 0.39
N ARG A 189 -15.00 -15.74 1.51
CA ARG A 189 -15.63 -15.29 2.75
C ARG A 189 -14.94 -14.03 3.30
N THR A 190 -13.62 -13.95 3.23
CA THR A 190 -12.86 -12.76 3.64
C THR A 190 -13.19 -11.56 2.76
N LEU A 191 -13.31 -11.72 1.44
CA LEU A 191 -13.76 -10.64 0.55
C LEU A 191 -15.15 -10.13 0.92
N ALA A 192 -16.10 -11.03 1.21
CA ALA A 192 -17.46 -10.66 1.64
C ALA A 192 -17.43 -9.89 2.97
N ILE A 193 -16.64 -10.34 3.94
CA ILE A 193 -16.44 -9.66 5.22
C ILE A 193 -15.83 -8.26 5.00
N CYS A 194 -14.80 -8.14 4.16
CA CYS A 194 -14.22 -6.85 3.82
C CYS A 194 -15.27 -5.90 3.24
N ARG A 195 -16.16 -6.38 2.36
CA ARG A 195 -17.24 -5.56 1.81
C ARG A 195 -18.22 -5.05 2.88
N ILE A 196 -18.55 -5.89 3.86
CA ILE A 196 -19.44 -5.53 4.97
C ILE A 196 -18.76 -4.52 5.90
N MET A 197 -17.50 -4.76 6.25
CA MET A 197 -16.74 -3.96 7.21
C MET A 197 -16.28 -2.60 6.68
N LEU A 198 -16.15 -2.47 5.36
CA LEU A 198 -15.63 -1.28 4.68
C LEU A 198 -16.68 -0.66 3.74
N PRO A 199 -17.90 -0.27 4.26
CA PRO A 199 -18.96 0.31 3.42
C PRO A 199 -18.57 1.65 2.80
N ASN A 200 -17.61 2.35 3.40
CA ASN A 200 -17.09 3.65 2.99
C ASN A 200 -15.92 3.59 1.99
N ILE A 201 -15.52 2.40 1.55
CA ILE A 201 -14.54 2.20 0.46
C ILE A 201 -15.27 1.60 -0.74
N ASN A 202 -15.21 2.27 -1.88
CA ASN A 202 -16.03 1.93 -3.04
C ASN A 202 -15.69 0.55 -3.63
N ASN A 203 -14.40 0.22 -3.71
CA ASN A 203 -13.92 -0.97 -4.39
C ASN A 203 -13.26 -1.94 -3.41
N ILE A 204 -13.76 -3.18 -3.35
CA ILE A 204 -13.06 -4.33 -2.77
C ILE A 204 -12.56 -5.14 -3.97
N GLN A 205 -11.25 -5.25 -4.10
CA GLN A 205 -10.60 -5.85 -5.27
C GLN A 205 -10.03 -7.21 -4.92
N ALA A 206 -10.36 -8.24 -5.70
CA ALA A 206 -9.70 -9.54 -5.62
C ALA A 206 -8.26 -9.45 -6.16
N SER A 207 -7.33 -10.12 -5.48
CA SER A 207 -5.92 -10.17 -5.89
C SER A 207 -5.70 -11.33 -6.89
N TRP A 208 -6.09 -11.12 -8.15
CA TRP A 208 -5.96 -12.14 -9.19
C TRP A 208 -4.53 -12.64 -9.41
N LEU A 209 -3.51 -11.81 -9.09
CA LEU A 209 -2.10 -12.21 -9.18
C LEU A 209 -1.72 -13.30 -8.16
N THR A 210 -2.45 -13.41 -7.05
CA THR A 210 -2.18 -14.40 -5.99
C THR A 210 -3.12 -15.60 -6.04
N VAL A 211 -4.38 -15.40 -6.45
CA VAL A 211 -5.41 -16.44 -6.42
C VAL A 211 -5.80 -16.96 -7.81
N GLY A 212 -5.26 -16.39 -8.88
CA GLY A 212 -5.65 -16.72 -10.26
C GLY A 212 -6.87 -15.93 -10.73
N ALA A 213 -7.19 -16.10 -12.01
CA ALA A 213 -8.30 -15.41 -12.68
C ALA A 213 -9.55 -16.29 -12.86
N ASN A 214 -9.49 -17.55 -12.40
CA ASN A 214 -10.56 -18.57 -12.57
C ASN A 214 -11.33 -18.75 -11.28
#